data_e734c804f99fee52f066f4210b221571
#
_entry.id   e734c804f99fee52f066f4210b221571
#
_cell.length_a   1.000
_cell.length_b   1.000
_cell.length_c   1.000
_cell.angle_alpha   90.00
_cell.angle_beta   90.00
_cell.angle_gamma   90.00
#
_symmetry.space_group_name_H-M   'P 1'
#
loop_
_entity.id
_entity.type
_entity.pdbx_description
1 polymer ?
#
loop_
_entity_poly.entity_id
_entity_poly.type
_entity_poly.pdbx_seq_one_letter_code
_entity_poly.pdbx_strand_id
1 'polypeptide(L)'
;MISRRKLIGASAVLAGAAAVTGRAQAAAIPEVVTTTSPAMQPPLIPTSGPSYQPVVTLNGWTLPWRMTGDWKEFHLVAEPVVREIAPGMKANLWGYNGQSPGPTIECVEGDNVRIFVTNKLPEHTSIHWHGMLVPNGMDGVAGVTQPHIKPGQTFVYEFTIRKSGTFMYHPHSDEMVQMAMGMMGSLVVHPRDPNQHRVDRDFVFLMSSYDIDPGSYLPKVATMTEFNLWTWNSRVFPGIDPLVVRRGDRVRVRIGNLTMTNHPIHLHGPAFQVTCTDGGWVPESARLPEVTTDVPVGAMRAFEVAADEAGDWAIHCHKSHHTMNAMGHNVKTFIGVQQRDLTKAIRKLLPDYTPMGSAGMAEMGSMEMPMPDNTLPMMTGFGQFGPIEMGGMFSVMKVREGLARNDYKDPGWYQHPPGSVANEVKGPVPEAPRRHGSGSPAREEIEVTVVKPGTRGHSAQH
;
A
#
# COMPACT_ATOMS: atom_id res chain seq x y z
N MET A 1 -43.66 6.58 -35.36
CA MET A 1 -43.25 5.24 -35.85
C MET A 1 -42.34 5.41 -37.03
N ILE A 2 -41.03 5.39 -36.86
CA ILE A 2 -40.07 5.29 -37.96
C ILE A 2 -39.04 4.22 -37.54
N SER A 3 -38.97 3.22 -38.41
CA SER A 3 -38.31 1.94 -38.27
C SER A 3 -36.76 2.07 -38.27
N ARG A 4 -36.13 1.37 -37.34
CA ARG A 4 -34.67 1.07 -37.32
C ARG A 4 -34.36 0.01 -38.38
N ARG A 5 -34.04 0.41 -39.60
CA ARG A 5 -33.34 -0.44 -40.59
C ARG A 5 -33.07 0.38 -41.85
N LYS A 6 -31.82 0.83 -41.99
CA LYS A 6 -31.07 1.06 -43.25
C LYS A 6 -29.99 2.11 -43.00
N LEU A 7 -28.78 1.70 -42.80
CA LEU A 7 -27.58 2.36 -43.24
C LEU A 7 -26.40 1.35 -43.20
N ILE A 8 -26.35 0.53 -44.25
CA ILE A 8 -25.10 -0.06 -44.71
C ILE A 8 -24.90 0.51 -46.10
N GLY A 9 -23.98 1.42 -46.22
CA GLY A 9 -23.55 2.01 -47.49
C GLY A 9 -22.03 2.10 -47.47
N ALA A 10 -21.40 1.24 -48.23
CA ALA A 10 -19.97 1.21 -48.45
C ALA A 10 -19.48 2.52 -49.09
N SER A 11 -18.35 3.01 -48.58
CA SER A 11 -17.49 3.92 -49.32
C SER A 11 -16.03 3.54 -49.05
N ALA A 12 -15.46 2.82 -49.99
CA ALA A 12 -14.02 2.63 -50.08
C ALA A 12 -13.40 3.96 -50.55
N VAL A 13 -12.52 4.55 -49.72
CA VAL A 13 -11.61 5.61 -50.15
C VAL A 13 -10.19 5.09 -49.90
N LEU A 14 -9.50 4.85 -51.01
CA LEU A 14 -8.05 4.71 -51.02
C LEU A 14 -7.45 6.04 -50.58
N ALA A 15 -6.70 6.02 -49.48
CA ALA A 15 -5.77 7.10 -49.18
C ALA A 15 -4.39 6.52 -48.94
N GLY A 16 -3.41 7.03 -49.68
CA GLY A 16 -2.05 6.54 -49.72
C GLY A 16 -1.32 6.59 -48.39
N ALA A 17 -0.53 5.57 -48.16
CA ALA A 17 0.43 5.49 -47.10
C ALA A 17 1.59 6.43 -47.35
N ALA A 18 1.60 7.60 -46.68
CA ALA A 18 2.82 8.35 -46.45
C ALA A 18 3.41 7.84 -45.12
N ALA A 19 4.46 7.05 -45.23
CA ALA A 19 5.24 6.62 -44.07
C ALA A 19 5.96 7.84 -43.47
N VAL A 20 5.39 8.42 -42.45
CA VAL A 20 6.09 9.34 -41.56
C VAL A 20 6.89 8.50 -40.55
N THR A 21 8.15 8.25 -40.88
CA THR A 21 9.14 7.73 -39.91
C THR A 21 9.57 8.86 -38.99
N GLY A 22 8.67 9.31 -38.14
CA GLY A 22 9.00 10.12 -36.98
C GLY A 22 9.47 9.15 -35.87
N ARG A 23 10.78 8.99 -35.71
CA ARG A 23 11.34 8.49 -34.46
C ARG A 23 10.90 9.44 -33.36
N ALA A 24 9.90 9.06 -32.56
CA ALA A 24 9.66 9.71 -31.28
C ALA A 24 10.94 9.51 -30.47
N GLN A 25 11.72 10.57 -30.33
CA GLN A 25 12.78 10.62 -29.34
C GLN A 25 12.07 10.46 -28.00
N ALA A 26 12.22 9.29 -27.38
CA ALA A 26 11.84 9.09 -25.99
C ALA A 26 12.59 10.17 -25.19
N ALA A 27 11.84 11.06 -24.56
CA ALA A 27 12.41 12.03 -23.64
C ALA A 27 13.23 11.22 -22.62
N ALA A 28 14.49 11.60 -22.43
CA ALA A 28 15.37 10.95 -21.47
C ALA A 28 14.69 10.96 -20.10
N ILE A 29 14.37 9.77 -19.58
CA ILE A 29 13.81 9.61 -18.25
C ILE A 29 14.87 10.12 -17.28
N PRO A 30 14.58 11.10 -16.42
CA PRO A 30 15.55 11.56 -15.44
C PRO A 30 16.00 10.38 -14.59
N GLU A 31 17.30 10.27 -14.41
CA GLU A 31 17.94 9.22 -13.62
C GLU A 31 17.33 9.25 -12.20
N VAL A 32 16.76 8.12 -11.77
CA VAL A 32 16.17 7.98 -10.44
C VAL A 32 17.31 8.06 -9.43
N VAL A 33 17.40 9.17 -8.73
CA VAL A 33 18.26 9.27 -7.55
C VAL A 33 17.67 8.34 -6.49
N THR A 34 18.21 7.15 -6.38
CA THR A 34 17.92 6.25 -5.25
C THR A 34 18.60 6.85 -4.01
N THR A 35 17.88 7.69 -3.30
CA THR A 35 18.35 8.14 -1.99
C THR A 35 18.24 6.97 -1.01
N THR A 36 19.33 6.28 -0.82
CA THR A 36 19.53 5.33 0.25
C THR A 36 19.65 6.10 1.57
N SER A 37 18.64 6.16 2.33
CA SER A 37 18.35 6.80 3.62
C SER A 37 17.54 8.08 3.47
N PRO A 38 16.39 8.17 4.16
CA PRO A 38 15.68 9.43 4.25
C PRO A 38 16.62 10.45 4.89
N ALA A 39 16.86 11.55 4.20
CA ALA A 39 17.49 12.70 4.83
C ALA A 39 16.53 13.13 5.94
N MET A 40 16.84 12.76 7.18
CA MET A 40 16.03 13.16 8.32
C MET A 40 16.01 14.67 8.39
N GLN A 41 14.83 15.26 8.30
CA GLN A 41 14.67 16.68 8.57
C GLN A 41 15.18 16.97 9.99
N PRO A 42 15.76 18.15 10.24
CA PRO A 42 16.04 18.56 11.61
C PRO A 42 14.76 18.42 12.44
N PRO A 43 14.86 17.90 13.67
CA PRO A 43 13.69 17.77 14.50
C PRO A 43 13.01 19.11 14.69
N LEU A 44 11.66 19.12 14.67
CA LEU A 44 10.89 20.31 15.03
C LEU A 44 11.28 20.73 16.44
N ILE A 45 11.60 22.01 16.62
CA ILE A 45 12.03 22.57 17.91
C ILE A 45 10.83 23.28 18.52
N PRO A 46 10.29 22.80 19.65
CA PRO A 46 9.21 23.49 20.34
C PRO A 46 9.75 24.77 21.00
N THR A 47 8.84 25.70 21.35
CA THR A 47 9.18 26.90 22.10
C THR A 47 9.71 26.59 23.51
N SER A 48 9.36 25.43 24.05
CA SER A 48 9.83 24.90 25.33
C SER A 48 9.66 23.38 25.36
N GLY A 49 10.45 22.69 26.19
CA GLY A 49 10.41 21.24 26.32
C GLY A 49 11.36 20.50 25.36
N PRO A 50 11.25 19.16 25.30
CA PRO A 50 12.11 18.34 24.44
C PRO A 50 11.72 18.49 22.96
N SER A 51 12.68 18.22 22.06
CA SER A 51 12.39 18.15 20.63
C SER A 51 11.35 17.06 20.32
N TYR A 52 10.53 17.30 19.32
CA TYR A 52 9.61 16.29 18.80
C TYR A 52 10.38 15.12 18.20
N GLN A 53 9.80 13.90 18.30
CA GLN A 53 10.28 12.75 17.57
C GLN A 53 9.89 12.90 16.10
N PRO A 54 10.85 12.97 15.15
CA PRO A 54 10.54 13.07 13.74
C PRO A 54 9.75 11.84 13.25
N VAL A 55 8.84 12.08 12.31
CA VAL A 55 8.14 11.00 11.63
C VAL A 55 9.04 10.41 10.54
N VAL A 56 9.16 9.09 10.54
CA VAL A 56 9.91 8.35 9.52
C VAL A 56 8.97 7.88 8.43
N THR A 57 9.12 8.45 7.24
CA THR A 57 8.43 7.99 6.04
C THR A 57 9.29 6.95 5.35
N LEU A 58 9.00 5.66 5.58
CA LEU A 58 9.75 4.58 4.95
C LEU A 58 9.65 4.68 3.43
N ASN A 59 10.81 4.59 2.75
CA ASN A 59 10.92 4.74 1.30
C ASN A 59 10.46 6.10 0.74
N GLY A 60 10.48 7.12 1.56
CA GLY A 60 10.11 8.49 1.22
C GLY A 60 10.87 9.50 2.08
N TRP A 61 10.41 10.73 2.11
CA TRP A 61 11.01 11.80 2.93
C TRP A 61 9.96 12.78 3.42
N THR A 62 10.36 13.66 4.34
CA THR A 62 9.56 14.77 4.87
C THR A 62 9.82 16.04 4.06
N LEU A 63 8.74 16.76 3.70
CA LEU A 63 8.82 17.99 2.91
C LEU A 63 9.59 19.08 3.68
N PRO A 64 10.68 19.62 3.12
CA PRO A 64 11.41 20.71 3.76
C PRO A 64 10.54 21.99 3.81
N TRP A 65 10.77 22.78 4.86
CA TRP A 65 10.08 24.03 5.08
C TRP A 65 11.04 25.13 5.52
N ARG A 66 10.59 26.38 5.44
CA ARG A 66 11.32 27.53 5.95
C ARG A 66 10.36 28.44 6.72
N MET A 67 10.90 29.26 7.63
CA MET A 67 10.13 30.33 8.25
C MET A 67 10.21 31.61 7.43
N THR A 68 9.08 32.26 7.19
CA THR A 68 8.98 33.57 6.58
C THR A 68 8.03 34.40 7.42
N GLY A 69 8.57 35.24 8.30
CA GLY A 69 7.80 35.83 9.40
C GLY A 69 7.24 34.74 10.30
N ASP A 70 5.93 34.78 10.55
CA ASP A 70 5.23 33.82 11.39
C ASP A 70 4.69 32.60 10.60
N TRP A 71 5.05 32.49 9.32
CA TRP A 71 4.56 31.44 8.43
C TRP A 71 5.62 30.35 8.22
N LYS A 72 5.21 29.11 8.46
CA LYS A 72 5.96 27.93 8.03
C LYS A 72 5.60 27.61 6.58
N GLU A 73 6.53 27.90 5.67
CA GLU A 73 6.29 27.76 4.23
C GLU A 73 6.76 26.41 3.71
N PHE A 74 5.87 25.75 2.97
CA PHE A 74 6.11 24.52 2.23
C PHE A 74 5.87 24.76 0.73
N HIS A 75 6.49 23.93 -0.12
CA HIS A 75 6.23 23.97 -1.55
C HIS A 75 6.04 22.56 -2.10
N LEU A 76 4.81 22.22 -2.46
CA LEU A 76 4.45 21.00 -3.17
C LEU A 76 4.46 21.27 -4.69
N VAL A 77 5.11 20.39 -5.45
CA VAL A 77 5.12 20.40 -6.89
C VAL A 77 4.46 19.14 -7.41
N ALA A 78 3.24 19.24 -7.92
CA ALA A 78 2.53 18.15 -8.58
C ALA A 78 3.16 17.88 -9.94
N GLU A 79 3.66 16.67 -10.19
CA GLU A 79 4.42 16.34 -11.41
C GLU A 79 4.40 14.84 -11.72
N PRO A 80 4.66 14.43 -12.98
CA PRO A 80 4.92 13.03 -13.31
C PRO A 80 6.17 12.53 -12.59
N VAL A 81 6.11 11.31 -12.09
CA VAL A 81 7.20 10.67 -11.33
C VAL A 81 7.40 9.22 -11.78
N VAL A 82 8.61 8.69 -11.63
CA VAL A 82 8.89 7.27 -11.77
C VAL A 82 9.09 6.68 -10.38
N ARG A 83 8.26 5.71 -10.02
CA ARG A 83 8.35 5.03 -8.74
C ARG A 83 8.84 3.60 -8.94
N GLU A 84 9.89 3.22 -8.22
CA GLU A 84 10.25 1.82 -8.06
C GLU A 84 9.27 1.19 -7.06
N ILE A 85 8.46 0.25 -7.54
CA ILE A 85 7.46 -0.48 -6.73
C ILE A 85 8.16 -1.53 -5.86
N ALA A 86 9.12 -2.24 -6.45
CA ALA A 86 10.07 -3.12 -5.79
C ALA A 86 11.27 -3.33 -6.73
N PRO A 87 12.39 -3.92 -6.28
CA PRO A 87 13.49 -4.26 -7.16
C PRO A 87 13.03 -5.05 -8.39
N GLY A 88 13.30 -4.54 -9.59
CA GLY A 88 12.89 -5.14 -10.86
C GLY A 88 11.56 -4.62 -11.44
N MET A 89 10.82 -3.77 -10.72
CA MET A 89 9.59 -3.17 -11.22
C MET A 89 9.49 -1.68 -10.94
N LYS A 90 9.20 -0.88 -11.97
CA LYS A 90 8.96 0.57 -11.89
C LYS A 90 7.60 0.92 -12.46
N ALA A 91 7.00 1.99 -11.97
CA ALA A 91 5.75 2.54 -12.49
C ALA A 91 5.90 4.03 -12.80
N ASN A 92 5.31 4.46 -13.90
CA ASN A 92 5.14 5.87 -14.25
C ASN A 92 3.87 6.37 -13.58
N LEU A 93 4.05 7.13 -12.52
CA LEU A 93 2.98 7.67 -11.68
C LEU A 93 2.91 9.19 -11.80
N TRP A 94 1.96 9.78 -11.11
CA TRP A 94 1.97 11.18 -10.75
C TRP A 94 2.15 11.30 -9.24
N GLY A 95 2.82 12.35 -8.80
CA GLY A 95 3.12 12.53 -7.40
C GLY A 95 3.48 13.97 -7.08
N TYR A 96 4.19 14.12 -5.98
CA TYR A 96 4.63 15.44 -5.52
C TYR A 96 6.12 15.41 -5.22
N ASN A 97 6.85 16.46 -5.70
CA ASN A 97 8.28 16.62 -5.42
C ASN A 97 9.11 15.36 -5.75
N GLY A 98 8.86 14.77 -6.93
CA GLY A 98 9.63 13.63 -7.43
C GLY A 98 9.27 12.27 -6.84
N GLN A 99 8.22 12.14 -6.02
CA GLN A 99 7.82 10.86 -5.45
C GLN A 99 6.30 10.64 -5.38
N SER A 100 5.91 9.39 -5.27
CA SER A 100 4.58 8.90 -4.91
C SER A 100 4.71 7.81 -3.82
N PRO A 101 3.97 7.89 -2.69
CA PRO A 101 3.25 9.07 -2.23
C PRO A 101 4.16 10.30 -2.15
N GLY A 102 3.55 11.50 -2.19
CA GLY A 102 4.27 12.76 -1.97
C GLY A 102 4.94 12.82 -0.59
N PRO A 103 5.84 13.77 -0.38
CA PRO A 103 6.58 13.89 0.89
C PRO A 103 5.64 14.15 2.06
N THR A 104 5.96 13.61 3.22
CA THR A 104 5.20 13.88 4.44
C THR A 104 5.35 15.34 4.84
N ILE A 105 4.23 16.03 5.04
CA ILE A 105 4.22 17.36 5.67
C ILE A 105 4.18 17.16 7.18
N GLU A 106 5.11 17.77 7.89
CA GLU A 106 5.24 17.65 9.33
C GLU A 106 5.20 19.03 9.99
N CYS A 107 4.23 19.25 10.88
CA CYS A 107 4.03 20.51 11.58
C CYS A 107 3.57 20.30 13.01
N VAL A 108 3.37 21.41 13.73
CA VAL A 108 2.93 21.45 15.12
C VAL A 108 1.58 22.15 15.20
N GLU A 109 0.72 21.70 16.09
CA GLU A 109 -0.53 22.38 16.41
C GLU A 109 -0.30 23.83 16.83
N GLY A 110 -0.95 24.75 16.13
CA GLY A 110 -0.76 26.19 16.29
C GLY A 110 0.18 26.82 15.27
N ASP A 111 0.89 26.04 14.44
CA ASP A 111 1.65 26.61 13.32
C ASP A 111 0.74 27.35 12.34
N ASN A 112 1.17 28.51 11.89
CA ASN A 112 0.64 29.13 10.68
C ASN A 112 1.39 28.55 9.48
N VAL A 113 0.68 27.84 8.62
CA VAL A 113 1.28 27.20 7.45
C VAL A 113 0.88 27.93 6.17
N ARG A 114 1.86 28.10 5.29
CA ARG A 114 1.68 28.58 3.91
C ARG A 114 2.20 27.53 2.98
N ILE A 115 1.32 26.91 2.20
CA ILE A 115 1.68 25.82 1.32
C ILE A 115 1.45 26.25 -0.12
N PHE A 116 2.54 26.42 -0.86
CA PHE A 116 2.49 26.64 -2.30
C PHE A 116 2.30 25.30 -2.99
N VAL A 117 1.40 25.26 -3.99
CA VAL A 117 1.13 24.08 -4.81
C VAL A 117 1.30 24.46 -6.26
N THR A 118 2.37 23.98 -6.89
CA THR A 118 2.65 24.20 -8.30
C THR A 118 2.22 23.01 -9.12
N ASN A 119 1.42 23.25 -10.16
CA ASN A 119 0.98 22.21 -11.07
C ASN A 119 1.91 22.10 -12.28
N LYS A 120 2.67 21.02 -12.38
CA LYS A 120 3.47 20.61 -13.55
C LYS A 120 2.90 19.38 -14.26
N LEU A 121 1.67 18.96 -13.91
CA LEU A 121 0.97 17.91 -14.62
C LEU A 121 0.49 18.39 -15.99
N PRO A 122 0.17 17.46 -16.92
CA PRO A 122 -0.39 17.82 -18.22
C PRO A 122 -1.85 18.32 -18.14
N GLU A 123 -2.50 18.17 -16.99
CA GLU A 123 -3.89 18.56 -16.75
C GLU A 123 -4.05 19.39 -15.47
N HIS A 124 -5.25 19.91 -15.25
CA HIS A 124 -5.59 20.65 -14.05
C HIS A 124 -5.61 19.75 -12.80
N THR A 125 -5.35 20.33 -11.63
CA THR A 125 -5.40 19.64 -10.34
C THR A 125 -5.99 20.53 -9.24
N SER A 126 -6.07 20.02 -8.03
CA SER A 126 -6.26 20.77 -6.79
C SER A 126 -5.62 19.97 -5.65
N ILE A 127 -5.70 20.44 -4.43
CA ILE A 127 -5.25 19.69 -3.26
C ILE A 127 -6.22 19.89 -2.11
N HIS A 128 -6.67 18.80 -1.52
CA HIS A 128 -7.51 18.74 -0.34
C HIS A 128 -6.70 18.29 0.88
N TRP A 129 -6.92 18.94 2.00
CA TRP A 129 -6.27 18.65 3.29
C TRP A 129 -7.18 17.76 4.13
N HIS A 130 -7.15 16.47 3.83
CA HIS A 130 -8.08 15.49 4.36
C HIS A 130 -8.02 15.37 5.89
N GLY A 131 -9.16 15.58 6.53
CA GLY A 131 -9.30 15.50 7.98
C GLY A 131 -8.92 16.78 8.74
N MET A 132 -8.39 17.79 8.04
CA MET A 132 -8.01 19.08 8.64
C MET A 132 -9.19 20.02 8.75
N LEU A 133 -9.25 20.79 9.85
CA LEU A 133 -10.17 21.93 9.97
C LEU A 133 -9.46 23.18 9.46
N VAL A 134 -9.77 23.58 8.24
CA VAL A 134 -9.24 24.76 7.56
C VAL A 134 -10.35 25.75 7.24
N PRO A 135 -10.03 27.03 6.91
CA PRO A 135 -11.02 27.92 6.31
C PRO A 135 -11.59 27.31 5.03
N ASN A 136 -12.90 27.41 4.81
CA ASN A 136 -13.57 26.74 3.69
C ASN A 136 -12.93 27.03 2.31
N GLY A 137 -12.52 28.28 2.06
CA GLY A 137 -11.80 28.64 0.83
C GLY A 137 -10.40 28.03 0.67
N MET A 138 -9.86 27.34 1.70
CA MET A 138 -8.58 26.62 1.69
C MET A 138 -8.76 25.10 1.65
N ASP A 139 -10.00 24.60 1.55
CA ASP A 139 -10.32 23.17 1.60
C ASP A 139 -9.91 22.38 0.36
N GLY A 140 -9.75 23.05 -0.78
CA GLY A 140 -9.15 22.47 -1.97
C GLY A 140 -10.08 21.70 -2.91
N VAL A 141 -11.40 21.78 -2.69
CA VAL A 141 -12.39 21.12 -3.56
C VAL A 141 -12.61 21.98 -4.82
N ALA A 142 -12.04 21.54 -5.93
CA ALA A 142 -12.14 22.26 -7.18
C ALA A 142 -13.60 22.40 -7.66
N GLY A 143 -13.97 23.61 -8.06
CA GLY A 143 -15.34 23.95 -8.49
C GLY A 143 -16.31 24.26 -7.33
N VAL A 144 -15.92 23.95 -6.07
CA VAL A 144 -16.75 24.23 -4.89
C VAL A 144 -16.09 25.31 -4.02
N THR A 145 -14.89 25.06 -3.54
CA THR A 145 -14.19 25.97 -2.62
C THR A 145 -13.09 26.78 -3.31
N GLN A 146 -12.66 26.35 -4.50
CA GLN A 146 -11.64 27.03 -5.31
C GLN A 146 -11.76 26.71 -6.80
N PRO A 147 -11.10 27.51 -7.68
CA PRO A 147 -10.87 27.13 -9.07
C PRO A 147 -9.87 25.98 -9.18
N HIS A 148 -9.87 25.26 -10.32
CA HIS A 148 -8.82 24.29 -10.65
C HIS A 148 -7.46 24.99 -10.83
N ILE A 149 -6.39 24.36 -10.36
CA ILE A 149 -5.01 24.77 -10.62
C ILE A 149 -4.62 24.24 -11.99
N LYS A 150 -4.56 25.12 -12.99
CA LYS A 150 -4.21 24.75 -14.38
C LYS A 150 -2.72 24.42 -14.49
N PRO A 151 -2.30 23.65 -15.53
CA PRO A 151 -0.89 23.43 -15.81
C PRO A 151 -0.07 24.73 -15.80
N GLY A 152 1.06 24.72 -15.09
CA GLY A 152 1.96 25.85 -14.92
C GLY A 152 1.55 26.88 -13.85
N GLN A 153 0.37 26.75 -13.24
CA GLN A 153 -0.06 27.66 -12.18
C GLN A 153 0.44 27.20 -10.80
N THR A 154 0.59 28.17 -9.91
CA THR A 154 0.85 27.94 -8.48
C THR A 154 -0.26 28.59 -7.66
N PHE A 155 -0.87 27.82 -6.77
CA PHE A 155 -1.80 28.31 -5.76
C PHE A 155 -1.14 28.33 -4.39
N VAL A 156 -1.68 29.13 -3.49
CA VAL A 156 -1.22 29.20 -2.10
C VAL A 156 -2.37 28.90 -1.13
N TYR A 157 -2.08 28.10 -0.14
CA TYR A 157 -3.00 27.74 0.94
C TYR A 157 -2.42 28.27 2.25
N GLU A 158 -3.19 29.09 2.96
CA GLU A 158 -2.76 29.74 4.20
C GLU A 158 -3.77 29.45 5.30
N PHE A 159 -3.32 28.76 6.34
CA PHE A 159 -4.18 28.48 7.49
C PHE A 159 -3.36 28.17 8.74
N THR A 160 -4.04 28.29 9.90
CA THR A 160 -3.46 27.88 11.18
C THR A 160 -3.86 26.45 11.48
N ILE A 161 -2.90 25.61 11.85
CA ILE A 161 -3.12 24.23 12.27
C ILE A 161 -3.85 24.21 13.61
N ARG A 162 -5.05 23.63 13.65
CA ARG A 162 -5.93 23.68 14.83
C ARG A 162 -5.99 22.38 15.62
N LYS A 163 -5.42 21.29 15.11
CA LYS A 163 -5.58 19.96 15.68
C LYS A 163 -4.36 19.10 15.39
N SER A 164 -3.84 18.41 16.39
CA SER A 164 -2.79 17.42 16.23
C SER A 164 -3.36 16.04 15.85
N GLY A 165 -2.56 15.24 15.16
CA GLY A 165 -2.96 13.90 14.71
C GLY A 165 -2.28 13.46 13.43
N THR A 166 -2.93 12.53 12.74
CA THR A 166 -2.51 11.99 11.44
C THR A 166 -3.55 12.38 10.40
N PHE A 167 -3.10 12.99 9.32
CA PHE A 167 -3.92 13.50 8.23
C PHE A 167 -3.29 13.11 6.90
N MET A 168 -4.01 13.38 5.81
CA MET A 168 -3.54 13.12 4.44
C MET A 168 -3.76 14.36 3.57
N TYR A 169 -3.11 14.41 2.43
CA TYR A 169 -3.45 15.32 1.36
C TYR A 169 -3.53 14.57 0.03
N HIS A 170 -4.47 14.96 -0.80
CA HIS A 170 -4.70 14.35 -2.10
C HIS A 170 -5.42 15.33 -3.05
N PRO A 171 -5.39 15.13 -4.37
CA PRO A 171 -6.15 15.96 -5.30
C PRO A 171 -7.67 15.79 -5.07
N HIS A 172 -8.42 16.86 -5.33
CA HIS A 172 -9.88 16.85 -5.39
C HIS A 172 -10.36 17.49 -6.70
N SER A 173 -9.67 17.13 -7.79
CA SER A 173 -9.90 17.55 -9.17
C SER A 173 -9.48 16.38 -10.04
N ASP A 174 -10.37 15.82 -10.85
CA ASP A 174 -10.20 14.55 -11.54
C ASP A 174 -9.64 13.44 -10.63
N GLU A 175 -10.29 13.32 -9.48
CA GLU A 175 -9.82 12.52 -8.34
C GLU A 175 -9.60 11.05 -8.72
N MET A 176 -10.50 10.49 -9.51
CA MET A 176 -10.43 9.10 -9.96
C MET A 176 -9.11 8.81 -10.69
N VAL A 177 -8.71 9.67 -11.62
CA VAL A 177 -7.47 9.50 -12.40
C VAL A 177 -6.26 9.80 -11.53
N GLN A 178 -6.26 10.94 -10.84
CA GLN A 178 -5.10 11.42 -10.12
C GLN A 178 -4.75 10.54 -8.90
N MET A 179 -5.76 10.01 -8.21
CA MET A 179 -5.55 9.04 -7.14
C MET A 179 -5.04 7.70 -7.68
N ALA A 180 -5.61 7.19 -8.76
CA ALA A 180 -5.15 5.96 -9.40
C ALA A 180 -3.71 6.10 -9.96
N MET A 181 -3.28 7.31 -10.30
CA MET A 181 -1.91 7.63 -10.70
C MET A 181 -0.96 7.82 -9.51
N GLY A 182 -1.45 7.76 -8.25
CA GLY A 182 -0.61 7.78 -7.06
C GLY A 182 -0.44 9.13 -6.36
N MET A 183 -1.28 10.12 -6.70
CA MET A 183 -1.20 11.46 -6.09
C MET A 183 -1.84 11.46 -4.71
N MET A 184 -1.02 11.40 -3.70
CA MET A 184 -1.40 11.45 -2.29
C MET A 184 -0.17 11.76 -1.43
N GLY A 185 -0.38 12.16 -0.18
CA GLY A 185 0.71 12.32 0.78
C GLY A 185 0.20 12.37 2.21
N SER A 186 1.09 12.17 3.16
CA SER A 186 0.80 12.23 4.58
C SER A 186 0.99 13.65 5.12
N LEU A 187 0.13 14.05 6.06
CA LEU A 187 0.29 15.26 6.85
C LEU A 187 0.20 14.88 8.33
N VAL A 188 1.30 15.08 9.06
CA VAL A 188 1.39 14.75 10.48
C VAL A 188 1.53 16.02 11.30
N VAL A 189 0.69 16.14 12.30
CA VAL A 189 0.69 17.29 13.21
C VAL A 189 1.01 16.81 14.61
N HIS A 190 2.12 17.32 15.15
CA HIS A 190 2.48 17.09 16.55
C HIS A 190 1.60 17.92 17.48
N PRO A 191 1.30 17.43 18.71
CA PRO A 191 0.66 18.25 19.73
C PRO A 191 1.53 19.47 20.05
N ARG A 192 0.88 20.56 20.49
CA ARG A 192 1.60 21.78 20.93
C ARG A 192 2.56 21.49 22.08
N ASP A 193 2.15 20.64 23.03
CA ASP A 193 3.04 20.15 24.09
C ASP A 193 3.80 18.91 23.60
N PRO A 194 5.13 18.98 23.46
CA PRO A 194 5.95 17.86 22.96
C PRO A 194 5.99 16.66 23.91
N ASN A 195 5.47 16.75 25.13
CA ASN A 195 5.34 15.63 26.05
C ASN A 195 4.07 14.80 25.82
N GLN A 196 3.06 15.40 25.16
CA GLN A 196 1.83 14.68 24.85
C GLN A 196 2.09 13.66 23.74
N HIS A 197 1.53 12.46 23.90
CA HIS A 197 1.59 11.37 22.92
C HIS A 197 3.01 11.05 22.44
N ARG A 198 4.00 11.21 23.33
CA ARG A 198 5.41 10.99 22.99
C ARG A 198 5.68 9.51 22.73
N VAL A 199 6.49 9.22 21.70
CA VAL A 199 7.01 7.90 21.35
C VAL A 199 8.50 7.97 21.05
N ASP A 200 9.17 6.82 20.99
CA ASP A 200 10.58 6.74 20.66
C ASP A 200 10.80 6.62 19.16
N ARG A 201 9.84 6.01 18.45
CA ARG A 201 9.85 5.89 16.99
C ARG A 201 8.44 6.09 16.43
N ASP A 202 8.35 6.82 15.33
CA ASP A 202 7.08 7.21 14.72
C ASP A 202 7.18 6.96 13.20
N PHE A 203 6.44 6.00 12.67
CA PHE A 203 6.44 5.62 11.26
C PHE A 203 5.13 6.01 10.60
N VAL A 204 5.18 6.35 9.30
CA VAL A 204 3.99 6.63 8.53
C VAL A 204 3.94 5.83 7.23
N PHE A 205 2.77 5.27 6.95
CA PHE A 205 2.43 4.59 5.71
C PHE A 205 1.18 5.19 5.10
N LEU A 206 1.20 5.34 3.78
CA LEU A 206 -0.01 5.53 2.98
C LEU A 206 -0.24 4.28 2.13
N MET A 207 -1.47 3.79 2.17
CA MET A 207 -1.90 2.67 1.35
C MET A 207 -2.44 3.18 0.02
N SER A 208 -1.95 2.59 -1.05
CA SER A 208 -2.44 2.80 -2.41
C SER A 208 -2.54 1.47 -3.16
N SER A 209 -3.32 1.45 -4.22
CA SER A 209 -3.53 0.27 -5.05
C SER A 209 -3.37 0.62 -6.52
N TYR A 210 -2.78 -0.29 -7.27
CA TYR A 210 -2.56 -0.12 -8.71
C TYR A 210 -2.98 -1.37 -9.46
N ASP A 211 -3.43 -1.19 -10.69
CA ASP A 211 -3.57 -2.25 -11.68
C ASP A 211 -2.59 -1.97 -12.81
N ILE A 212 -1.47 -2.70 -12.83
CA ILE A 212 -0.40 -2.55 -13.81
C ILE A 212 -0.16 -3.90 -14.45
N ASP A 213 -0.41 -4.00 -15.76
CA ASP A 213 -0.15 -5.25 -16.49
C ASP A 213 1.33 -5.64 -16.41
N PRO A 214 1.64 -6.93 -16.28
CA PRO A 214 3.01 -7.42 -16.38
C PRO A 214 3.72 -6.90 -17.65
N GLY A 215 4.92 -6.34 -17.47
CA GLY A 215 5.68 -5.70 -18.55
C GLY A 215 5.25 -4.27 -18.89
N SER A 216 4.18 -3.74 -18.28
CA SER A 216 3.74 -2.35 -18.42
C SER A 216 4.33 -1.47 -17.34
N TYR A 217 4.28 -0.14 -17.56
CA TYR A 217 4.74 0.88 -16.62
C TYR A 217 3.61 1.80 -16.14
N LEU A 218 2.40 1.66 -16.71
CA LEU A 218 1.30 2.59 -16.45
C LEU A 218 0.14 1.90 -15.71
N PRO A 219 -0.37 2.50 -14.63
CA PRO A 219 -1.60 2.06 -14.01
C PRO A 219 -2.80 2.20 -14.95
N LYS A 220 -3.73 1.26 -14.86
CA LYS A 220 -5.05 1.35 -15.49
C LYS A 220 -5.98 2.15 -14.59
N VAL A 221 -6.14 3.42 -14.89
CA VAL A 221 -6.90 4.36 -14.05
C VAL A 221 -8.39 4.05 -13.95
N ALA A 222 -8.94 3.26 -14.87
CA ALA A 222 -10.35 2.86 -14.84
C ALA A 222 -10.66 1.68 -13.93
N THR A 223 -9.64 1.02 -13.36
CA THR A 223 -9.83 -0.11 -12.46
C THR A 223 -10.36 0.36 -11.10
N MET A 224 -11.46 -0.26 -10.64
CA MET A 224 -12.13 0.10 -9.39
C MET A 224 -12.05 -0.98 -8.31
N THR A 225 -11.87 -2.24 -8.69
CA THR A 225 -11.92 -3.37 -7.76
C THR A 225 -10.79 -4.36 -7.93
N GLU A 226 -10.44 -4.70 -9.17
CA GLU A 226 -9.50 -5.77 -9.50
C GLU A 226 -8.05 -5.28 -9.58
N PHE A 227 -7.58 -4.68 -8.50
CA PHE A 227 -6.17 -4.25 -8.41
C PHE A 227 -5.26 -5.46 -8.24
N ASN A 228 -4.07 -5.36 -8.84
CA ASN A 228 -3.07 -6.43 -8.77
C ASN A 228 -1.82 -6.06 -7.94
N LEU A 229 -1.72 -4.81 -7.47
CA LEU A 229 -0.67 -4.32 -6.60
C LEU A 229 -1.29 -3.55 -5.44
N TRP A 230 -1.10 -4.05 -4.22
CA TRP A 230 -1.51 -3.44 -2.98
C TRP A 230 -0.27 -2.97 -2.24
N THR A 231 -0.16 -1.69 -1.99
CA THR A 231 1.12 -1.05 -1.65
C THR A 231 1.09 -0.30 -0.33
N TRP A 232 2.24 -0.23 0.32
CA TRP A 232 2.56 0.73 1.37
C TRP A 232 3.60 1.72 0.85
N ASN A 233 3.30 3.01 0.93
CA ASN A 233 4.12 4.08 0.36
C ASN A 233 4.50 3.82 -1.10
N SER A 234 3.52 3.35 -1.90
CA SER A 234 3.68 2.94 -3.31
C SER A 234 4.78 1.90 -3.54
N ARG A 235 4.98 1.02 -2.57
CA ARG A 235 5.88 -0.13 -2.67
C ARG A 235 5.20 -1.42 -2.23
N VAL A 236 5.70 -2.52 -2.74
CA VAL A 236 5.36 -3.88 -2.31
C VAL A 236 6.60 -4.58 -1.78
N PHE A 237 6.43 -5.56 -0.90
CA PHE A 237 7.54 -6.37 -0.42
C PHE A 237 8.20 -7.12 -1.62
N PRO A 238 9.57 -7.18 -1.70
CA PRO A 238 10.55 -6.77 -0.71
C PRO A 238 11.03 -5.31 -0.82
N GLY A 239 10.37 -4.48 -1.60
CA GLY A 239 10.73 -3.07 -1.79
C GLY A 239 10.33 -2.16 -0.64
N ILE A 240 9.57 -2.65 0.34
CA ILE A 240 9.21 -1.90 1.56
C ILE A 240 10.31 -2.08 2.60
N ASP A 241 10.92 -0.98 3.03
CA ASP A 241 11.92 -1.02 4.09
C ASP A 241 11.33 -1.54 5.41
N PRO A 242 12.09 -2.29 6.22
CA PRO A 242 11.62 -2.76 7.51
C PRO A 242 11.47 -1.62 8.53
N LEU A 243 10.57 -1.80 9.49
CA LEU A 243 10.47 -0.93 10.66
C LEU A 243 11.57 -1.33 11.66
N VAL A 244 12.68 -0.63 11.65
CA VAL A 244 13.80 -0.91 12.56
C VAL A 244 13.57 -0.21 13.88
N VAL A 245 13.52 -0.97 14.97
CA VAL A 245 13.20 -0.46 16.31
C VAL A 245 14.15 -1.06 17.36
N ARG A 246 14.40 -0.30 18.40
CA ARG A 246 15.19 -0.75 19.53
C ARG A 246 14.29 -1.45 20.55
N ARG A 247 14.76 -2.53 21.16
CA ARG A 247 14.04 -3.18 22.25
C ARG A 247 13.76 -2.18 23.38
N GLY A 248 12.51 -2.15 23.83
CA GLY A 248 11.99 -1.23 24.83
C GLY A 248 11.49 0.11 24.26
N ASP A 249 11.62 0.36 22.95
CA ASP A 249 11.04 1.55 22.35
C ASP A 249 9.50 1.48 22.37
N ARG A 250 8.86 2.62 22.63
CA ARG A 250 7.44 2.84 22.31
C ARG A 250 7.36 3.28 20.87
N VAL A 251 6.73 2.47 20.05
CA VAL A 251 6.68 2.64 18.58
C VAL A 251 5.28 3.04 18.17
N ARG A 252 5.15 4.07 17.36
CA ARG A 252 3.89 4.44 16.69
C ARG A 252 3.98 4.11 15.20
N VAL A 253 2.92 3.52 14.69
CA VAL A 253 2.71 3.32 13.25
C VAL A 253 1.44 4.05 12.85
N ARG A 254 1.58 5.01 11.93
CA ARG A 254 0.50 5.80 11.35
C ARG A 254 0.16 5.25 9.98
N ILE A 255 -1.11 5.07 9.70
CA ILE A 255 -1.57 4.48 8.45
C ILE A 255 -2.74 5.29 7.90
N GLY A 256 -2.64 5.71 6.65
CA GLY A 256 -3.74 6.31 5.89
C GLY A 256 -4.16 5.41 4.74
N ASN A 257 -5.46 5.31 4.48
CA ASN A 257 -6.00 4.47 3.42
C ASN A 257 -6.65 5.31 2.31
N LEU A 258 -5.99 5.38 1.17
CA LEU A 258 -6.49 6.01 -0.05
C LEU A 258 -6.64 4.99 -1.20
N THR A 259 -6.94 3.73 -0.84
CA THR A 259 -7.34 2.67 -1.77
C THR A 259 -8.87 2.59 -1.88
N MET A 260 -9.37 1.66 -2.67
CA MET A 260 -10.82 1.45 -2.87
C MET A 260 -11.41 0.35 -1.96
N THR A 261 -10.66 -0.16 -0.99
CA THR A 261 -11.13 -1.17 -0.01
C THR A 261 -10.51 -0.93 1.36
N ASN A 262 -11.11 -1.52 2.40
CA ASN A 262 -10.53 -1.52 3.74
C ASN A 262 -9.34 -2.48 3.85
N HIS A 263 -8.49 -2.23 4.84
CA HIS A 263 -7.31 -3.06 5.11
C HIS A 263 -7.21 -3.36 6.61
N PRO A 264 -7.47 -4.62 7.03
CA PRO A 264 -7.14 -5.05 8.38
C PRO A 264 -5.63 -5.26 8.50
N ILE A 265 -4.97 -4.39 9.24
CA ILE A 265 -3.51 -4.40 9.44
C ILE A 265 -3.18 -5.18 10.70
N HIS A 266 -2.43 -6.25 10.54
CA HIS A 266 -2.00 -7.17 11.58
C HIS A 266 -0.51 -7.01 11.87
N LEU A 267 -0.18 -6.99 13.16
CA LEU A 267 1.19 -7.06 13.65
C LEU A 267 1.36 -8.35 14.46
N HIS A 268 2.35 -9.15 14.10
CA HIS A 268 2.76 -10.32 14.87
C HIS A 268 3.49 -9.90 16.15
N GLY A 269 3.43 -10.75 17.16
CA GLY A 269 4.11 -10.56 18.44
C GLY A 269 3.29 -9.72 19.42
N PRO A 270 3.78 -8.55 19.87
CA PRO A 270 3.14 -7.80 20.95
C PRO A 270 1.80 -7.18 20.48
N ALA A 271 0.82 -7.17 21.40
CA ALA A 271 -0.42 -6.42 21.18
C ALA A 271 -0.13 -4.90 21.15
N PHE A 272 -0.93 -4.18 20.39
CA PHE A 272 -0.87 -2.73 20.26
C PHE A 272 -2.18 -2.07 20.71
N GLN A 273 -2.20 -0.77 20.80
CA GLN A 273 -3.42 0.02 21.03
C GLN A 273 -3.61 1.04 19.92
N VAL A 274 -4.82 1.17 19.40
CA VAL A 274 -5.17 2.28 18.50
C VAL A 274 -5.24 3.57 19.32
N THR A 275 -4.34 4.50 19.03
CA THR A 275 -4.17 5.74 19.79
C THR A 275 -4.62 6.99 19.06
N CYS A 276 -4.84 6.90 17.74
CA CYS A 276 -5.36 7.99 16.93
C CYS A 276 -6.23 7.44 15.79
N THR A 277 -7.32 8.10 15.52
CA THR A 277 -8.19 7.88 14.36
C THR A 277 -8.19 9.13 13.48
N ASP A 278 -8.90 9.09 12.36
CA ASP A 278 -9.20 10.28 11.52
C ASP A 278 -9.87 11.41 12.30
N GLY A 279 -10.59 11.09 13.37
CA GLY A 279 -11.16 12.06 14.30
C GLY A 279 -10.17 12.68 15.29
N GLY A 280 -8.95 12.16 15.43
CA GLY A 280 -7.90 12.62 16.36
C GLY A 280 -7.51 11.58 17.40
N TRP A 281 -6.93 12.04 18.50
CA TRP A 281 -6.42 11.16 19.55
C TRP A 281 -7.53 10.45 20.31
N VAL A 282 -7.37 9.14 20.48
CA VAL A 282 -8.26 8.30 21.30
C VAL A 282 -7.88 8.50 22.78
N PRO A 283 -8.84 8.87 23.66
CA PRO A 283 -8.59 8.93 25.08
C PRO A 283 -8.06 7.59 25.63
N GLU A 284 -7.15 7.63 26.59
CA GLU A 284 -6.55 6.40 27.15
C GLU A 284 -7.58 5.39 27.66
N SER A 285 -8.64 5.89 28.29
CA SER A 285 -9.75 5.06 28.81
C SER A 285 -10.57 4.36 27.71
N ALA A 286 -10.41 4.76 26.46
CA ALA A 286 -11.12 4.16 25.31
C ALA A 286 -10.22 3.31 24.41
N ARG A 287 -8.94 3.14 24.77
CA ARG A 287 -8.00 2.30 24.04
C ARG A 287 -8.14 0.85 24.45
N LEU A 288 -8.19 -0.03 23.47
CA LEU A 288 -8.28 -1.48 23.67
C LEU A 288 -7.00 -2.15 23.14
N PRO A 289 -6.57 -3.26 23.72
CA PRO A 289 -5.51 -4.07 23.14
C PRO A 289 -6.02 -4.77 21.89
N GLU A 290 -5.26 -4.64 20.80
CA GLU A 290 -5.54 -5.24 19.50
C GLU A 290 -4.28 -5.90 18.93
N VAL A 291 -4.44 -6.80 18.00
CA VAL A 291 -3.37 -7.36 17.16
C VAL A 291 -3.66 -7.15 15.68
N THR A 292 -4.89 -6.73 15.37
CA THR A 292 -5.35 -6.40 14.02
C THR A 292 -6.31 -5.23 14.12
N THR A 293 -6.04 -4.15 13.37
CA THR A 293 -6.94 -3.00 13.29
C THR A 293 -7.38 -2.76 11.85
N ASP A 294 -8.67 -2.49 11.66
CA ASP A 294 -9.19 -2.15 10.34
C ASP A 294 -8.96 -0.68 10.02
N VAL A 295 -8.51 -0.41 8.79
CA VAL A 295 -8.36 0.94 8.25
C VAL A 295 -9.34 1.09 7.08
N PRO A 296 -10.51 1.70 7.31
CA PRO A 296 -11.50 1.94 6.27
C PRO A 296 -10.98 2.84 5.15
N VAL A 297 -11.67 2.80 3.99
CA VAL A 297 -11.38 3.72 2.88
C VAL A 297 -11.54 5.18 3.34
N GLY A 298 -10.58 6.03 2.99
CA GLY A 298 -10.55 7.44 3.39
C GLY A 298 -10.22 7.68 4.86
N ALA A 299 -9.93 6.66 5.66
CA ALA A 299 -9.64 6.81 7.08
C ALA A 299 -8.15 6.72 7.40
N MET A 300 -7.80 7.29 8.55
CA MET A 300 -6.48 7.17 9.16
C MET A 300 -6.57 6.44 10.49
N ARG A 301 -5.54 5.68 10.82
CA ARG A 301 -5.32 5.06 12.13
C ARG A 301 -3.88 5.28 12.55
N ALA A 302 -3.66 5.46 13.86
CA ALA A 302 -2.35 5.26 14.43
C ALA A 302 -2.47 4.30 15.60
N PHE A 303 -1.56 3.34 15.66
CA PHE A 303 -1.46 2.44 16.80
C PHE A 303 -0.07 2.53 17.44
N GLU A 304 -0.01 2.19 18.70
CA GLU A 304 1.23 2.18 19.47
C GLU A 304 1.47 0.80 20.09
N VAL A 305 2.72 0.38 20.04
CA VAL A 305 3.19 -0.90 20.55
C VAL A 305 4.48 -0.70 21.34
N ALA A 306 4.64 -1.48 22.41
CA ALA A 306 5.92 -1.61 23.11
C ALA A 306 6.75 -2.70 22.43
N ALA A 307 7.96 -2.38 22.01
CA ALA A 307 8.87 -3.32 21.34
C ALA A 307 9.64 -4.16 22.38
N ASP A 308 8.93 -4.96 23.17
CA ASP A 308 9.49 -5.65 24.35
C ASP A 308 10.33 -6.87 23.99
N GLU A 309 10.02 -7.55 22.88
CA GLU A 309 10.66 -8.78 22.46
C GLU A 309 11.51 -8.60 21.22
N ALA A 310 12.79 -8.96 21.32
CA ALA A 310 13.71 -8.94 20.17
C ALA A 310 13.30 -10.00 19.14
N GLY A 311 13.46 -9.66 17.85
CA GLY A 311 13.08 -10.56 16.77
C GLY A 311 12.68 -9.80 15.50
N ASP A 312 12.21 -10.57 14.53
CA ASP A 312 11.64 -10.10 13.27
C ASP A 312 10.13 -10.41 13.26
N TRP A 313 9.32 -9.38 13.48
CA TRP A 313 7.88 -9.49 13.63
C TRP A 313 7.19 -9.06 12.33
N ALA A 314 6.44 -9.98 11.71
CA ALA A 314 5.69 -9.66 10.50
C ALA A 314 4.63 -8.59 10.76
N ILE A 315 4.49 -7.65 9.84
CA ILE A 315 3.39 -6.68 9.78
C ILE A 315 2.80 -6.71 8.38
N HIS A 316 1.49 -6.90 8.27
CA HIS A 316 0.86 -7.06 6.95
C HIS A 316 -0.65 -6.80 6.96
N CYS A 317 -1.22 -6.60 5.77
CA CYS A 317 -2.67 -6.66 5.59
C CYS A 317 -3.15 -8.11 5.73
N HIS A 318 -4.20 -8.36 6.53
CA HIS A 318 -4.71 -9.71 6.77
C HIS A 318 -5.67 -10.22 5.68
N LYS A 319 -5.94 -9.44 4.64
CA LYS A 319 -6.54 -9.94 3.40
C LYS A 319 -5.44 -10.64 2.59
N SER A 320 -5.46 -11.97 2.52
CA SER A 320 -4.37 -12.77 1.97
C SER A 320 -3.96 -12.38 0.54
N HIS A 321 -4.94 -12.03 -0.31
CA HIS A 321 -4.65 -11.61 -1.68
C HIS A 321 -3.97 -10.23 -1.78
N HIS A 322 -4.02 -9.40 -0.71
CA HIS A 322 -3.26 -8.14 -0.64
C HIS A 322 -1.79 -8.34 -0.29
N THR A 323 -1.39 -9.53 0.14
CA THR A 323 0.00 -9.93 0.37
C THR A 323 0.56 -10.76 -0.79
N MET A 324 0.01 -10.58 -1.99
CA MET A 324 0.46 -11.20 -3.23
C MET A 324 0.79 -10.10 -4.24
N ASN A 325 1.79 -10.33 -5.07
CA ASN A 325 2.12 -9.40 -6.17
C ASN A 325 1.30 -9.73 -7.43
N ALA A 326 1.45 -8.90 -8.46
CA ALA A 326 0.63 -8.89 -9.68
C ALA A 326 0.34 -10.26 -10.33
N MET A 327 1.28 -11.18 -10.27
CA MET A 327 1.16 -12.51 -10.91
C MET A 327 0.16 -13.45 -10.21
N GLY A 328 -0.20 -13.18 -8.94
CA GLY A 328 -1.03 -14.09 -8.15
C GLY A 328 -2.53 -14.01 -8.41
N HIS A 329 -3.01 -12.92 -9.01
CA HIS A 329 -4.44 -12.60 -9.02
C HIS A 329 -5.31 -13.44 -9.96
N ASN A 330 -4.72 -14.06 -10.99
CA ASN A 330 -5.47 -14.86 -11.97
C ASN A 330 -5.03 -16.32 -12.01
N VAL A 331 -4.25 -16.78 -11.03
CA VAL A 331 -3.80 -18.17 -10.98
C VAL A 331 -4.91 -19.05 -10.43
N LYS A 332 -5.38 -19.98 -11.25
CA LYS A 332 -6.35 -20.99 -10.80
C LYS A 332 -5.64 -22.04 -9.97
N THR A 333 -6.16 -22.30 -8.76
CA THR A 333 -5.70 -23.43 -7.96
C THR A 333 -6.30 -24.74 -8.50
N PHE A 334 -5.46 -25.78 -8.55
CA PHE A 334 -5.85 -27.13 -8.91
C PHE A 334 -5.60 -28.12 -7.77
N ILE A 335 -5.51 -27.63 -6.55
CA ILE A 335 -5.40 -28.47 -5.35
C ILE A 335 -6.57 -29.44 -5.31
N GLY A 336 -6.30 -30.73 -5.14
CA GLY A 336 -7.31 -31.80 -5.13
C GLY A 336 -7.85 -32.22 -6.49
N VAL A 337 -7.43 -31.55 -7.58
CA VAL A 337 -7.79 -31.97 -8.95
C VAL A 337 -6.75 -32.95 -9.47
N GLN A 338 -7.21 -34.14 -9.89
CA GLN A 338 -6.34 -35.14 -10.49
C GLN A 338 -5.87 -34.69 -11.89
N GLN A 339 -4.62 -34.29 -12.01
CA GLN A 339 -4.04 -33.78 -13.26
C GLN A 339 -2.94 -34.68 -13.85
N ARG A 340 -2.63 -35.80 -13.21
CA ARG A 340 -1.47 -36.66 -13.57
C ARG A 340 -1.44 -37.04 -15.04
N ASP A 341 -2.58 -37.44 -15.57
CA ASP A 341 -2.67 -37.91 -16.96
C ASP A 341 -2.59 -36.76 -17.96
N LEU A 342 -3.20 -35.63 -17.62
CA LEU A 342 -3.11 -34.38 -18.40
C LEU A 342 -1.67 -33.86 -18.42
N THR A 343 -1.00 -33.78 -17.29
CA THR A 343 0.39 -33.36 -17.17
C THR A 343 1.31 -34.28 -17.99
N LYS A 344 1.10 -35.60 -17.90
CA LYS A 344 1.86 -36.57 -18.66
C LYS A 344 1.64 -36.42 -20.18
N ALA A 345 0.43 -36.11 -20.59
CA ALA A 345 0.11 -35.88 -22.02
C ALA A 345 0.77 -34.58 -22.52
N ILE A 346 0.69 -33.49 -21.74
CA ILE A 346 1.28 -32.20 -22.12
C ILE A 346 2.81 -32.30 -22.16
N ARG A 347 3.45 -32.95 -21.20
CA ARG A 347 4.91 -33.14 -21.18
C ARG A 347 5.47 -33.92 -22.37
N LYS A 348 4.65 -34.69 -23.08
CA LYS A 348 5.07 -35.28 -24.36
C LYS A 348 5.24 -34.25 -25.47
N LEU A 349 4.52 -33.12 -25.39
CA LEU A 349 4.57 -32.04 -26.38
C LEU A 349 5.49 -30.92 -25.91
N LEU A 350 5.50 -30.65 -24.60
CA LEU A 350 6.29 -29.62 -23.92
C LEU A 350 7.00 -30.27 -22.74
N PRO A 351 8.23 -30.80 -22.90
CA PRO A 351 8.94 -31.55 -21.86
C PRO A 351 9.08 -30.79 -20.53
N ASP A 352 9.26 -29.46 -20.60
CA ASP A 352 9.48 -28.58 -19.44
C ASP A 352 8.18 -28.06 -18.85
N TYR A 353 7.02 -28.54 -19.30
CA TYR A 353 5.74 -28.12 -18.74
C TYR A 353 5.63 -28.43 -17.24
N THR A 354 5.41 -27.43 -16.44
CA THR A 354 5.17 -27.53 -15.00
C THR A 354 3.73 -27.15 -14.70
N PRO A 355 2.92 -28.07 -14.10
CA PRO A 355 1.55 -27.74 -13.71
C PRO A 355 1.57 -26.76 -12.55
N MET A 356 1.05 -25.56 -12.76
CA MET A 356 0.95 -24.56 -11.70
C MET A 356 -0.25 -24.84 -10.80
N GLY A 357 -0.11 -24.57 -9.50
CA GLY A 357 -1.19 -24.64 -8.52
C GLY A 357 -1.61 -26.05 -8.10
N SER A 358 -0.94 -27.11 -8.50
CA SER A 358 -1.27 -28.48 -8.08
C SER A 358 -0.86 -28.79 -6.64
N ALA A 359 0.21 -28.21 -6.16
CA ALA A 359 0.67 -28.28 -4.76
C ALA A 359 0.39 -26.99 -3.98
N GLY A 360 -0.38 -26.07 -4.56
CA GLY A 360 -0.71 -24.78 -3.97
C GLY A 360 0.27 -23.69 -4.36
N MET A 361 0.16 -22.55 -3.67
CA MET A 361 0.91 -21.33 -3.98
C MET A 361 2.37 -21.41 -3.50
N ALA A 362 2.64 -22.18 -2.45
CA ALA A 362 3.96 -22.33 -1.86
C ALA A 362 5.01 -22.88 -2.86
N GLU A 363 4.62 -23.84 -3.68
CA GLU A 363 5.49 -24.39 -4.71
C GLU A 363 5.93 -23.33 -5.73
N MET A 364 5.09 -22.34 -5.99
CA MET A 364 5.39 -21.27 -6.93
C MET A 364 6.41 -20.27 -6.39
N GLY A 365 6.48 -20.08 -5.08
CA GLY A 365 7.42 -19.16 -4.43
C GLY A 365 8.88 -19.61 -4.53
N SER A 366 9.12 -20.90 -4.72
CA SER A 366 10.46 -21.49 -4.87
C SER A 366 10.89 -21.68 -6.33
N MET A 367 10.02 -21.41 -7.31
CA MET A 367 10.33 -21.62 -8.72
C MET A 367 11.04 -20.41 -9.32
N GLU A 368 12.24 -20.63 -9.86
CA GLU A 368 12.90 -19.69 -10.75
C GLU A 368 12.24 -19.74 -12.14
N MET A 369 11.36 -18.79 -12.42
CA MET A 369 10.76 -18.63 -13.74
C MET A 369 11.31 -17.39 -14.44
N PRO A 370 11.60 -17.45 -15.75
CA PRO A 370 11.91 -16.25 -16.50
C PRO A 370 10.70 -15.32 -16.49
N MET A 371 10.87 -14.14 -15.92
CA MET A 371 9.83 -13.13 -15.82
C MET A 371 9.93 -12.15 -16.99
N PRO A 372 8.83 -11.63 -17.53
CA PRO A 372 8.88 -10.47 -18.41
C PRO A 372 9.58 -9.29 -17.73
N ASP A 373 10.19 -8.42 -18.52
CA ASP A 373 10.74 -7.17 -18.01
C ASP A 373 9.67 -6.39 -17.23
N ASN A 374 10.11 -5.63 -16.23
CA ASN A 374 9.24 -4.82 -15.39
C ASN A 374 8.05 -5.58 -14.77
N THR A 375 8.31 -6.77 -14.28
CA THR A 375 7.31 -7.65 -13.67
C THR A 375 7.86 -8.21 -12.36
N LEU A 376 6.99 -8.40 -11.36
CA LEU A 376 7.34 -9.06 -10.11
C LEU A 376 6.71 -10.44 -10.04
N PRO A 377 7.45 -11.47 -9.59
CA PRO A 377 6.84 -12.73 -9.20
C PRO A 377 5.85 -12.51 -8.06
N MET A 378 4.92 -13.43 -7.91
CA MET A 378 3.84 -13.35 -6.91
C MET A 378 4.38 -13.21 -5.48
N MET A 379 5.47 -13.89 -5.18
CA MET A 379 6.16 -13.88 -3.88
C MET A 379 7.65 -13.62 -4.14
N THR A 380 8.26 -12.66 -3.45
CA THR A 380 9.55 -12.08 -3.89
C THR A 380 10.53 -11.82 -2.78
N GLY A 381 10.62 -12.56 -1.76
CA GLY A 381 11.59 -12.28 -0.70
C GLY A 381 12.21 -13.54 -0.15
N PHE A 382 13.40 -13.40 0.45
CA PHE A 382 14.07 -14.48 1.17
C PHE A 382 14.28 -14.06 2.63
N GLY A 383 13.79 -14.89 3.54
CA GLY A 383 14.11 -14.83 4.96
C GLY A 383 15.30 -15.74 5.29
N GLN A 384 15.65 -15.81 6.57
CA GLN A 384 16.73 -16.67 7.01
C GLN A 384 16.43 -18.18 6.84
N PHE A 385 15.16 -18.56 6.69
CA PHE A 385 14.72 -19.96 6.55
C PHE A 385 14.26 -20.32 5.14
N GLY A 386 14.44 -19.44 4.18
CA GLY A 386 14.06 -19.67 2.79
C GLY A 386 13.14 -18.61 2.21
N PRO A 387 12.44 -18.93 1.11
CA PRO A 387 11.52 -17.99 0.46
C PRO A 387 10.40 -17.55 1.41
N ILE A 388 10.06 -16.27 1.36
CA ILE A 388 8.90 -15.72 2.07
C ILE A 388 7.72 -15.75 1.10
N GLU A 389 6.66 -16.46 1.49
CA GLU A 389 5.46 -16.65 0.68
C GLU A 389 4.50 -15.45 0.79
N MET A 390 5.05 -14.25 0.92
CA MET A 390 4.31 -12.99 0.97
C MET A 390 4.98 -11.95 0.09
N GLY A 391 4.17 -11.15 -0.55
CA GLY A 391 4.52 -9.94 -1.29
C GLY A 391 3.56 -8.81 -0.89
N GLY A 392 3.29 -7.86 -1.79
CA GLY A 392 2.27 -6.84 -1.57
C GLY A 392 2.47 -6.04 -0.28
N MET A 393 1.38 -5.91 0.48
CA MET A 393 1.32 -5.16 1.75
C MET A 393 1.88 -5.99 2.91
N PHE A 394 3.16 -6.28 2.85
CA PHE A 394 3.93 -7.01 3.87
C PHE A 394 5.22 -6.27 4.20
N SER A 395 5.63 -6.25 5.44
CA SER A 395 6.95 -5.83 5.90
C SER A 395 7.29 -6.49 7.24
N VAL A 396 8.42 -6.12 7.83
CA VAL A 396 8.92 -6.70 9.07
C VAL A 396 9.30 -5.59 10.05
N MET A 397 8.80 -5.68 11.27
CA MET A 397 9.29 -4.88 12.38
C MET A 397 10.48 -5.62 13.02
N LYS A 398 11.68 -5.07 12.86
CA LYS A 398 12.94 -5.64 13.33
C LYS A 398 13.32 -5.04 14.68
N VAL A 399 13.04 -5.77 15.75
CA VAL A 399 13.36 -5.35 17.12
C VAL A 399 14.75 -5.84 17.47
N ARG A 400 15.67 -4.91 17.81
CA ARG A 400 17.06 -5.24 18.16
C ARG A 400 17.49 -4.58 19.45
N GLU A 401 18.37 -5.25 20.17
CA GLU A 401 19.10 -4.67 21.30
C GLU A 401 20.26 -3.82 20.80
N GLY A 402 20.67 -2.82 21.58
CA GLY A 402 21.90 -2.06 21.34
C GLY A 402 21.84 -1.08 20.17
N LEU A 403 20.68 -0.86 19.50
CA LEU A 403 20.57 0.15 18.45
C LEU A 403 20.69 1.58 19.03
N ALA A 404 21.35 2.47 18.30
CA ALA A 404 21.32 3.88 18.61
C ALA A 404 19.88 4.46 18.43
N ARG A 405 19.57 5.53 19.16
CA ARG A 405 18.21 6.11 19.17
C ARG A 405 17.66 6.43 17.79
N ASN A 406 18.49 6.91 16.87
CA ASN A 406 18.09 7.33 15.52
C ASN A 406 18.68 6.42 14.44
N ASP A 407 19.05 5.19 14.79
CA ASP A 407 19.50 4.21 13.82
C ASP A 407 18.29 3.46 13.24
N TYR A 408 18.04 3.67 11.95
CA TYR A 408 16.97 3.04 11.16
C TYR A 408 17.52 2.14 10.05
N LYS A 409 18.85 1.92 10.04
CA LYS A 409 19.49 1.03 9.06
C LYS A 409 19.06 -0.41 9.30
N ASP A 410 18.71 -1.13 8.23
CA ASP A 410 18.36 -2.55 8.31
C ASP A 410 19.49 -3.36 8.96
N PRO A 411 19.27 -3.97 10.13
CA PRO A 411 20.27 -4.78 10.82
C PRO A 411 20.43 -6.20 10.27
N GLY A 412 19.73 -6.54 9.18
CA GLY A 412 19.62 -7.91 8.70
C GLY A 412 18.63 -8.77 9.49
N TRP A 413 18.61 -10.08 9.22
CA TRP A 413 17.72 -11.03 9.90
C TRP A 413 18.18 -11.32 11.33
N TYR A 414 17.20 -11.53 12.23
CA TYR A 414 17.43 -11.82 13.64
C TYR A 414 18.10 -13.19 13.79
N GLN A 415 19.15 -13.23 14.61
CA GLN A 415 19.82 -14.49 14.94
C GLN A 415 19.15 -15.12 16.16
N HIS A 416 18.38 -16.16 15.94
CA HIS A 416 17.67 -16.85 17.00
C HIS A 416 18.64 -17.59 17.93
N PRO A 417 18.43 -17.51 19.25
CA PRO A 417 19.18 -18.34 20.19
C PRO A 417 19.01 -19.84 19.87
N PRO A 418 20.03 -20.68 20.11
CA PRO A 418 19.90 -22.12 19.91
C PRO A 418 18.71 -22.72 20.65
N GLY A 419 17.90 -23.54 19.96
CA GLY A 419 16.73 -24.20 20.52
C GLY A 419 15.47 -23.32 20.64
N SER A 420 15.50 -22.06 20.20
CA SER A 420 14.33 -21.16 20.22
C SER A 420 13.52 -21.16 18.90
N VAL A 421 13.92 -21.93 17.91
CA VAL A 421 13.22 -22.08 16.64
C VAL A 421 12.49 -23.42 16.62
N ALA A 422 11.24 -23.41 16.13
CA ALA A 422 10.52 -24.66 15.89
C ALA A 422 11.28 -25.54 14.89
N ASN A 423 11.35 -26.82 15.17
CA ASN A 423 12.12 -27.77 14.36
C ASN A 423 11.39 -29.09 14.17
N GLU A 424 11.87 -29.87 13.21
CA GLU A 424 11.38 -31.22 12.93
C GLU A 424 11.63 -32.16 14.11
N VAL A 425 10.61 -32.90 14.53
CA VAL A 425 10.74 -33.95 15.53
C VAL A 425 11.37 -35.20 14.91
N LYS A 426 12.59 -35.53 15.33
CA LYS A 426 13.28 -36.75 14.92
C LYS A 426 13.03 -37.87 15.97
N GLY A 427 11.95 -38.62 15.81
CA GLY A 427 11.59 -39.70 16.69
C GLY A 427 10.10 -39.98 16.76
N PRO A 428 9.66 -40.87 17.66
CA PRO A 428 8.22 -41.17 17.81
C PRO A 428 7.46 -39.92 18.27
N VAL A 429 6.40 -39.56 17.53
CA VAL A 429 5.49 -38.50 17.91
C VAL A 429 4.40 -39.06 18.81
N PRO A 430 4.03 -38.44 19.94
CA PRO A 430 2.91 -38.85 20.76
C PRO A 430 1.63 -38.95 19.92
N GLU A 431 0.84 -40.01 20.12
CA GLU A 431 -0.49 -40.11 19.53
C GLU A 431 -1.34 -38.89 19.93
N ALA A 432 -2.02 -38.28 18.94
CA ALA A 432 -2.98 -37.23 19.27
C ALA A 432 -4.07 -37.78 20.18
N PRO A 433 -4.40 -37.09 21.29
CA PRO A 433 -5.48 -37.54 22.16
C PRO A 433 -6.76 -37.74 21.33
N ARG A 434 -7.33 -38.95 21.35
CA ARG A 434 -8.61 -39.18 20.72
C ARG A 434 -9.64 -38.30 21.44
N ARG A 435 -10.47 -37.58 20.67
CA ARG A 435 -11.60 -36.86 21.23
C ARG A 435 -12.42 -37.88 22.04
N HIS A 436 -12.42 -37.76 23.36
CA HIS A 436 -13.47 -38.38 24.14
C HIS A 436 -14.77 -37.73 23.69
N GLY A 437 -15.68 -38.55 23.18
CA GLY A 437 -16.95 -38.08 22.67
C GLY A 437 -17.75 -37.37 23.75
N SER A 438 -17.59 -36.06 23.87
CA SER A 438 -18.64 -35.22 24.40
C SER A 438 -19.69 -35.22 23.30
N GLY A 439 -20.83 -35.88 23.55
CA GLY A 439 -21.87 -36.11 22.54
C GLY A 439 -22.30 -34.85 21.79
N SER A 440 -21.63 -34.59 20.71
CA SER A 440 -22.30 -33.90 19.62
C SER A 440 -23.32 -34.85 19.07
N PRO A 441 -24.59 -34.46 18.93
CA PRO A 441 -25.57 -35.28 18.26
C PRO A 441 -24.99 -35.78 16.95
N ALA A 442 -25.24 -37.06 16.65
CA ALA A 442 -24.85 -37.64 15.39
C ALA A 442 -25.23 -36.65 14.25
N ARG A 443 -24.22 -36.31 13.42
CA ARG A 443 -24.54 -35.55 12.20
C ARG A 443 -25.62 -36.34 11.50
N GLU A 444 -26.86 -35.80 11.45
CA GLU A 444 -27.83 -36.26 10.49
C GLU A 444 -27.15 -36.18 9.12
N GLU A 445 -27.05 -37.33 8.47
CA GLU A 445 -26.59 -37.35 7.09
C GLU A 445 -27.60 -36.50 6.30
N ILE A 446 -27.14 -35.31 5.87
CA ILE A 446 -27.91 -34.47 4.98
C ILE A 446 -27.89 -35.19 3.62
N GLU A 447 -28.95 -35.90 3.33
CA GLU A 447 -29.16 -36.49 2.01
C GLU A 447 -29.36 -35.35 0.99
N VAL A 448 -28.30 -35.05 0.25
CA VAL A 448 -28.36 -34.03 -0.81
C VAL A 448 -29.08 -34.64 -2.01
N THR A 449 -30.39 -34.41 -2.08
CA THR A 449 -31.18 -34.77 -3.27
C THR A 449 -30.90 -33.74 -4.37
N VAL A 450 -30.14 -34.15 -5.40
CA VAL A 450 -29.93 -33.33 -6.59
C VAL A 450 -31.24 -33.23 -7.37
N VAL A 451 -31.95 -32.12 -7.20
CA VAL A 451 -33.11 -31.82 -8.03
C VAL A 451 -32.64 -31.45 -9.43
N LYS A 452 -32.77 -32.31 -10.40
CA LYS A 452 -32.54 -31.99 -11.81
C LYS A 452 -33.52 -30.87 -12.23
N PRO A 453 -33.03 -29.79 -12.87
CA PRO A 453 -33.93 -28.76 -13.40
C PRO A 453 -34.94 -29.41 -14.37
N GLY A 454 -36.21 -29.33 -14.04
CA GLY A 454 -37.29 -29.77 -14.93
C GLY A 454 -37.25 -28.95 -16.21
N THR A 455 -37.24 -29.62 -17.34
CA THR A 455 -37.48 -29.03 -18.67
C THR A 455 -38.88 -28.37 -18.64
N ARG A 456 -38.89 -27.02 -18.58
CA ARG A 456 -40.13 -26.27 -18.81
C ARG A 456 -40.54 -26.47 -20.28
N GLY A 457 -41.54 -27.31 -20.49
CA GLY A 457 -42.22 -27.36 -21.76
C GLY A 457 -42.91 -26.01 -22.01
N HIS A 458 -42.59 -25.36 -23.10
CA HIS A 458 -43.34 -24.26 -23.64
C HIS A 458 -44.66 -24.86 -24.18
N SER A 459 -45.76 -24.67 -23.48
CA SER A 459 -47.09 -24.72 -24.08
C SER A 459 -47.46 -23.33 -24.56
N ALA A 460 -47.39 -23.14 -25.85
CA ALA A 460 -48.08 -22.03 -26.52
C ALA A 460 -49.59 -22.28 -26.45
N GLN A 461 -50.34 -21.35 -25.93
CA GLN A 461 -51.77 -21.16 -26.27
C GLN A 461 -52.12 -19.68 -26.18
N HIS A 462 -52.54 -19.19 -27.36
CA HIS A 462 -53.40 -18.06 -27.73
C HIS A 462 -53.17 -16.68 -27.10
#